data_e7026f8f0690469c6a207f28c222230b
#
_entry.id   e7026f8f0690469c6a207f28c222230b
#
_cell.length_a   1.000
_cell.length_b   1.000
_cell.length_c   1.000
_cell.angle_alpha   90.00
_cell.angle_beta   90.00
_cell.angle_gamma   90.00
#
_symmetry.space_group_name_H-M   'P 1'
#
loop_
_entity.id
_entity.type
_entity.pdbx_description
1 polymer ?
#
loop_
_entity_poly.entity_id
_entity_poly.type
_entity_poly.pdbx_seq_one_letter_code
_entity_poly.pdbx_strand_id
1 'polypeptide(L)'
;SDLVGEILKGRKGVVVLERTDQPLAEDLPLIREIRATVSKCLENGMAGGTGSQRYPHHAMYAKLSDAPVLYSGCFGMGSRDLQPGDVIGAVENMLPGGAQRKFFYLSIDFVRDQAATPKQEIFMNQIREGYPKIKEMQIKGSENPNLLPKGAITVRMHSVGGWGAITTGKNLAVTLNELLGYDIKANPKYGSEKKGQPTTYYLSAAPEPIKINCEYHFVDAVLSPDPNVFGHSNPLFGLKEGGVFI
;
A
#
# COMPACT_ATOMS: atom_id res chain seq x y z
N SER A 1 4.50 -15.05 -18.20
CA SER A 1 5.84 -15.46 -17.77
C SER A 1 6.91 -15.09 -18.77
N ASP A 2 6.74 -15.41 -20.07
CA ASP A 2 7.62 -15.04 -21.19
C ASP A 2 7.79 -13.52 -21.32
N LEU A 3 6.68 -12.78 -21.43
CA LEU A 3 6.69 -11.31 -21.47
C LEU A 3 7.39 -10.69 -20.23
N VAL A 4 7.20 -11.26 -19.03
CA VAL A 4 7.87 -10.80 -17.82
C VAL A 4 9.39 -10.91 -17.96
N GLY A 5 9.89 -12.05 -18.47
CA GLY A 5 11.32 -12.24 -18.72
C GLY A 5 11.90 -11.21 -19.70
N GLU A 6 11.16 -10.84 -20.76
CA GLU A 6 11.56 -9.82 -21.70
C GLU A 6 11.63 -8.42 -21.08
N ILE A 7 10.58 -8.03 -20.33
CA ILE A 7 10.48 -6.71 -19.67
C ILE A 7 11.59 -6.52 -18.63
N LEU A 8 11.93 -7.58 -17.90
CA LEU A 8 12.89 -7.53 -16.81
C LEU A 8 14.35 -7.58 -17.26
N LYS A 9 14.63 -8.04 -18.49
CA LYS A 9 15.99 -8.18 -19.02
C LYS A 9 16.77 -6.87 -18.93
N GLY A 10 17.95 -6.92 -18.33
CA GLY A 10 18.86 -5.78 -18.20
C GLY A 10 18.39 -4.69 -17.22
N ARG A 11 17.30 -4.89 -16.49
CA ARG A 11 16.91 -3.97 -15.40
C ARG A 11 17.86 -4.12 -14.23
N LYS A 12 18.25 -3.00 -13.60
CA LYS A 12 19.17 -3.01 -12.45
C LYS A 12 18.51 -3.59 -11.19
N GLY A 13 17.26 -3.24 -10.95
CA GLY A 13 16.49 -3.70 -9.80
C GLY A 13 14.98 -3.72 -10.10
N VAL A 14 14.28 -4.61 -9.43
CA VAL A 14 12.82 -4.76 -9.52
C VAL A 14 12.27 -4.99 -8.12
N VAL A 15 11.29 -4.20 -7.75
CA VAL A 15 10.50 -4.38 -6.52
C VAL A 15 9.20 -5.07 -6.88
N VAL A 16 8.89 -6.16 -6.17
CA VAL A 16 7.61 -6.87 -6.26
C VAL A 16 6.85 -6.59 -4.98
N LEU A 17 5.68 -5.94 -5.12
CA LEU A 17 4.82 -5.58 -3.99
C LEU A 17 3.61 -6.50 -3.96
N GLU A 18 3.38 -7.15 -2.80
CA GLU A 18 2.30 -8.12 -2.62
C GLU A 18 1.48 -7.81 -1.36
N ARG A 19 0.16 -7.90 -1.49
CA ARG A 19 -0.77 -7.70 -0.35
C ARG A 19 -0.99 -9.02 0.40
N THR A 20 0.10 -9.67 0.76
CA THR A 20 0.08 -10.92 1.51
C THR A 20 1.38 -11.07 2.30
N ASP A 21 1.33 -11.86 3.35
CA ASP A 21 2.50 -12.35 4.07
C ASP A 21 2.44 -13.87 4.17
N GLN A 22 3.60 -14.52 4.06
CA GLN A 22 3.73 -15.97 4.18
C GLN A 22 4.96 -16.30 5.01
N PRO A 23 4.90 -16.15 6.34
CA PRO A 23 6.09 -16.25 7.21
C PRO A 23 6.72 -17.64 7.25
N LEU A 24 6.02 -18.67 6.77
CA LEU A 24 6.53 -20.05 6.66
C LEU A 24 7.03 -20.40 5.25
N ALA A 25 6.98 -19.48 4.30
CA ALA A 25 7.49 -19.67 2.94
C ALA A 25 8.79 -18.88 2.74
N GLU A 26 9.65 -19.37 1.86
CA GLU A 26 10.90 -18.66 1.50
C GLU A 26 10.65 -17.31 0.84
N ASP A 27 9.60 -17.23 0.03
CA ASP A 27 9.21 -16.03 -0.72
C ASP A 27 7.69 -15.90 -0.81
N LEU A 28 7.20 -14.71 -1.07
CA LEU A 28 5.79 -14.43 -1.38
C LEU A 28 5.39 -15.02 -2.75
N PRO A 29 4.10 -15.24 -3.02
CA PRO A 29 3.65 -15.98 -4.21
C PRO A 29 4.15 -15.39 -5.53
N LEU A 30 3.99 -14.10 -5.77
CA LEU A 30 4.35 -13.47 -7.04
C LEU A 30 5.87 -13.39 -7.24
N ILE A 31 6.64 -13.07 -6.21
CA ILE A 31 8.10 -13.04 -6.32
C ILE A 31 8.67 -14.42 -6.65
N ARG A 32 8.06 -15.52 -6.17
CA ARG A 32 8.44 -16.90 -6.55
C ARG A 32 8.30 -17.13 -8.05
N GLU A 33 7.18 -16.70 -8.64
CA GLU A 33 6.94 -16.81 -10.08
C GLU A 33 7.94 -15.98 -10.89
N ILE A 34 8.28 -14.79 -10.40
CA ILE A 34 9.28 -13.94 -11.04
C ILE A 34 10.67 -14.58 -10.96
N ARG A 35 11.05 -15.13 -9.80
CA ARG A 35 12.31 -15.86 -9.65
C ARG A 35 12.38 -17.07 -10.59
N ALA A 36 11.31 -17.86 -10.67
CA ALA A 36 11.22 -18.98 -11.59
C ALA A 36 11.38 -18.53 -13.06
N THR A 37 10.74 -17.42 -13.44
CA THR A 37 10.90 -16.84 -14.79
C THR A 37 12.35 -16.41 -15.06
N VAL A 38 12.97 -15.67 -14.14
CA VAL A 38 14.37 -15.24 -14.26
C VAL A 38 15.33 -16.44 -14.34
N SER A 39 15.10 -17.48 -13.53
CA SER A 39 15.89 -18.72 -13.58
C SER A 39 15.82 -19.37 -14.97
N LYS A 40 14.62 -19.54 -15.54
CA LYS A 40 14.44 -20.11 -16.88
C LYS A 40 15.12 -19.27 -17.96
N CYS A 41 15.09 -17.95 -17.85
CA CYS A 41 15.77 -17.05 -18.77
C CYS A 41 17.32 -17.22 -18.71
N LEU A 42 17.87 -17.38 -17.50
CA LEU A 42 19.30 -17.64 -17.29
C LEU A 42 19.71 -19.03 -17.81
N GLU A 43 18.90 -20.07 -17.57
CA GLU A 43 19.13 -21.41 -18.10
C GLU A 43 19.14 -21.42 -19.65
N ASN A 44 18.26 -20.64 -20.28
CA ASN A 44 18.29 -20.45 -21.72
C ASN A 44 19.60 -19.79 -22.18
N GLY A 45 20.11 -18.80 -21.43
CA GLY A 45 21.39 -18.16 -21.72
C GLY A 45 22.60 -19.10 -21.62
N MET A 46 22.59 -19.96 -20.60
CA MET A 46 23.63 -20.98 -20.40
C MET A 46 23.61 -22.05 -21.50
N ALA A 47 22.43 -22.38 -22.05
CA ALA A 47 22.26 -23.36 -23.10
C ALA A 47 22.62 -22.83 -24.50
N GLY A 48 22.85 -21.54 -24.67
CA GLY A 48 22.99 -20.82 -25.94
C GLY A 48 24.13 -21.22 -26.89
N GLY A 49 24.84 -22.32 -26.62
CA GLY A 49 25.81 -22.92 -27.54
C GLY A 49 25.34 -24.22 -28.19
N THR A 50 24.20 -24.77 -27.82
CA THR A 50 23.75 -26.12 -28.24
C THR A 50 22.50 -26.13 -29.15
N GLY A 51 22.04 -24.98 -29.60
CA GLY A 51 21.02 -24.88 -30.67
C GLY A 51 19.55 -25.04 -30.26
N SER A 52 19.22 -25.41 -29.03
CA SER A 52 17.83 -25.45 -28.57
C SER A 52 17.67 -24.75 -27.22
N GLN A 53 16.75 -23.79 -27.15
CA GLN A 53 16.34 -23.20 -25.88
C GLN A 53 15.62 -24.26 -25.01
N ARG A 54 16.00 -24.39 -23.76
CA ARG A 54 15.33 -25.28 -22.81
C ARG A 54 13.88 -24.86 -22.57
N TYR A 55 13.64 -23.55 -22.60
CA TYR A 55 12.31 -22.93 -22.39
C TYR A 55 11.98 -22.03 -23.58
N PRO A 56 11.36 -22.55 -24.67
CA PRO A 56 11.18 -21.84 -25.94
C PRO A 56 10.46 -20.50 -25.86
N HIS A 57 9.59 -20.35 -24.84
CA HIS A 57 8.79 -19.12 -24.66
C HIS A 57 9.41 -18.12 -23.66
N HIS A 58 10.63 -18.35 -23.20
CA HIS A 58 11.30 -17.45 -22.26
C HIS A 58 12.47 -16.74 -22.94
N ALA A 59 12.71 -15.49 -22.55
CA ALA A 59 13.86 -14.72 -23.00
C ALA A 59 15.18 -15.44 -22.67
N MET A 60 16.23 -15.08 -23.37
CA MET A 60 17.59 -15.57 -23.12
C MET A 60 18.39 -14.49 -22.36
N TYR A 61 18.89 -14.83 -21.18
CA TYR A 61 19.80 -14.00 -20.41
C TYR A 61 21.23 -14.54 -20.57
N ALA A 62 22.02 -13.90 -21.42
CA ALA A 62 23.35 -14.39 -21.79
C ALA A 62 24.36 -14.31 -20.63
N LYS A 63 24.12 -13.46 -19.66
CA LYS A 63 24.97 -13.25 -18.48
C LYS A 63 24.14 -12.92 -17.24
N LEU A 64 24.70 -13.13 -16.07
CA LEU A 64 24.03 -12.91 -14.78
C LEU A 64 23.55 -11.45 -14.63
N SER A 65 24.29 -10.48 -15.19
CA SER A 65 23.90 -9.07 -15.18
C SER A 65 22.69 -8.72 -16.05
N ASP A 66 22.17 -9.65 -16.85
CA ASP A 66 20.90 -9.49 -17.58
C ASP A 66 19.70 -9.70 -16.62
N ALA A 67 19.90 -10.37 -15.49
CA ALA A 67 18.91 -10.56 -14.46
C ALA A 67 18.89 -9.36 -13.50
N PRO A 68 17.69 -8.84 -13.13
CA PRO A 68 17.59 -7.78 -12.14
C PRO A 68 17.87 -8.26 -10.73
N VAL A 69 18.29 -7.35 -9.87
CA VAL A 69 18.24 -7.58 -8.42
C VAL A 69 16.77 -7.50 -8.00
N LEU A 70 16.27 -8.56 -7.37
CA LEU A 70 14.87 -8.66 -6.94
C LEU A 70 14.72 -8.24 -5.47
N TYR A 71 13.68 -7.47 -5.21
CA TYR A 71 13.26 -7.02 -3.88
C TYR A 71 11.79 -7.40 -3.68
N SER A 72 11.44 -7.92 -2.51
CA SER A 72 10.09 -8.33 -2.14
C SER A 72 9.55 -7.42 -1.06
N GLY A 73 8.42 -6.77 -1.31
CA GLY A 73 7.74 -5.90 -0.35
C GLY A 73 6.34 -6.41 -0.03
N CYS A 74 6.07 -6.60 1.25
CA CYS A 74 4.74 -6.94 1.77
C CYS A 74 4.02 -5.66 2.18
N PHE A 75 2.78 -5.48 1.74
CA PHE A 75 1.94 -4.34 2.12
C PHE A 75 0.53 -4.76 2.49
N GLY A 76 -0.25 -3.84 3.04
CA GLY A 76 -1.68 -4.04 3.31
C GLY A 76 -1.99 -4.82 4.58
N MET A 77 -0.99 -5.11 5.41
CA MET A 77 -1.21 -5.75 6.71
C MET A 77 -2.08 -4.87 7.62
N GLY A 78 -3.00 -5.49 8.34
CA GLY A 78 -3.98 -4.76 9.15
C GLY A 78 -4.95 -3.91 8.33
N SER A 79 -5.27 -4.35 7.10
CA SER A 79 -6.20 -3.67 6.17
C SER A 79 -5.79 -2.22 5.84
N ARG A 80 -4.51 -1.95 5.75
CA ARG A 80 -3.99 -0.64 5.32
C ARG A 80 -3.81 -0.58 3.81
N ASP A 81 -4.16 0.55 3.23
CA ASP A 81 -3.89 0.80 1.81
C ASP A 81 -2.45 1.25 1.59
N LEU A 82 -1.93 0.91 0.42
CA LEU A 82 -0.65 1.40 -0.06
C LEU A 82 -0.74 2.91 -0.32
N GLN A 83 0.13 3.69 0.32
CA GLN A 83 0.22 5.13 0.14
C GLN A 83 1.31 5.49 -0.89
N PRO A 84 1.25 6.68 -1.50
CA PRO A 84 2.33 7.16 -2.36
C PRO A 84 3.71 7.08 -1.70
N GLY A 85 3.82 7.45 -0.43
CA GLY A 85 5.04 7.36 0.35
C GLY A 85 5.58 5.94 0.52
N ASP A 86 4.71 4.93 0.55
CA ASP A 86 5.15 3.53 0.58
C ASP A 86 5.85 3.13 -0.72
N VAL A 87 5.30 3.57 -1.87
CA VAL A 87 5.91 3.31 -3.18
C VAL A 87 7.25 4.03 -3.29
N ILE A 88 7.35 5.27 -2.83
CA ILE A 88 8.60 6.03 -2.75
C ILE A 88 9.62 5.25 -1.90
N GLY A 89 9.24 4.82 -0.70
CA GLY A 89 10.12 4.05 0.17
C GLY A 89 10.61 2.74 -0.45
N ALA A 90 9.75 2.03 -1.16
CA ALA A 90 10.13 0.81 -1.87
C ALA A 90 11.18 1.08 -2.98
N VAL A 91 11.03 2.20 -3.71
CA VAL A 91 12.00 2.64 -4.72
C VAL A 91 13.31 3.09 -4.07
N GLU A 92 13.23 3.94 -3.05
CA GLU A 92 14.41 4.43 -2.30
C GLU A 92 15.22 3.29 -1.70
N ASN A 93 14.55 2.26 -1.15
CA ASN A 93 15.22 1.06 -0.63
C ASN A 93 16.09 0.37 -1.69
N MET A 94 15.65 0.35 -2.94
CA MET A 94 16.31 -0.32 -4.05
C MET A 94 17.45 0.51 -4.66
N LEU A 95 17.40 1.84 -4.55
CA LEU A 95 18.39 2.74 -5.15
C LEU A 95 19.76 2.65 -4.46
N PRO A 96 20.87 2.97 -5.17
CA PRO A 96 22.18 3.10 -4.54
C PRO A 96 22.12 4.07 -3.35
N GLY A 97 22.62 3.63 -2.20
CA GLY A 97 22.53 4.40 -0.95
C GLY A 97 21.28 4.14 -0.11
N GLY A 98 20.28 3.43 -0.64
CA GLY A 98 19.13 2.95 0.13
C GLY A 98 19.49 1.77 1.05
N ALA A 99 18.50 1.31 1.83
CA ALA A 99 18.70 0.24 2.80
C ALA A 99 19.02 -1.13 2.18
N GLN A 100 18.74 -1.33 0.88
CA GLN A 100 18.99 -2.55 0.10
C GLN A 100 18.35 -3.82 0.70
N ARG A 101 17.27 -3.67 1.47
CA ARG A 101 16.59 -4.81 2.09
C ARG A 101 15.88 -5.64 1.04
N LYS A 102 16.19 -6.92 0.98
CA LYS A 102 15.64 -7.85 -0.01
C LYS A 102 14.20 -8.24 0.27
N PHE A 103 13.83 -8.30 1.54
CA PHE A 103 12.45 -8.42 2.00
C PHE A 103 12.15 -7.30 3.00
N PHE A 104 10.95 -6.70 2.90
CA PHE A 104 10.55 -5.59 3.76
C PHE A 104 9.02 -5.46 3.85
N TYR A 105 8.57 -4.74 4.88
CA TYR A 105 7.16 -4.38 5.08
C TYR A 105 6.93 -2.91 4.85
N LEU A 106 5.78 -2.60 4.24
CA LEU A 106 5.25 -1.24 4.06
C LEU A 106 4.00 -1.05 4.91
N SER A 107 3.71 0.19 5.30
CA SER A 107 2.49 0.59 6.03
C SER A 107 2.30 -0.12 7.37
N ILE A 108 3.36 -0.53 8.05
CA ILE A 108 3.30 -1.11 9.40
C ILE A 108 3.57 -0.07 10.50
N ASP A 109 3.06 1.14 10.32
CA ASP A 109 3.17 2.28 11.24
C ASP A 109 2.48 2.06 12.61
N PHE A 110 1.71 0.98 12.75
CA PHE A 110 1.17 0.52 14.02
C PHE A 110 2.25 -0.05 14.97
N VAL A 111 3.41 -0.43 14.45
CA VAL A 111 4.58 -0.83 15.25
C VAL A 111 5.33 0.44 15.68
N ARG A 112 4.98 0.97 16.85
CA ARG A 112 5.49 2.24 17.38
C ARG A 112 6.57 2.01 18.43
N ASP A 113 7.32 3.08 18.75
CA ASP A 113 8.30 3.04 19.85
C ASP A 113 7.62 3.09 21.22
N GLN A 114 6.54 3.86 21.32
CA GLN A 114 5.78 4.07 22.56
C GLN A 114 4.30 3.80 22.33
N ALA A 115 3.68 3.15 23.31
CA ALA A 115 2.24 2.95 23.33
C ALA A 115 1.56 4.20 23.92
N ALA A 116 0.41 4.58 23.34
CA ALA A 116 -0.42 5.66 23.89
C ALA A 116 -1.40 5.18 24.97
N THR A 117 -1.68 3.88 25.04
CA THR A 117 -2.59 3.27 25.98
C THR A 117 -2.07 1.93 26.47
N PRO A 118 -2.46 1.45 27.69
CA PRO A 118 -2.08 0.13 28.18
C PRO A 118 -2.46 -1.03 27.22
N LYS A 119 -3.60 -0.91 26.54
CA LYS A 119 -4.02 -1.91 25.54
C LYS A 119 -3.07 -1.96 24.35
N GLN A 120 -2.60 -0.81 23.87
CA GLN A 120 -1.61 -0.76 22.79
C GLN A 120 -0.26 -1.32 23.25
N GLU A 121 0.12 -1.09 24.50
CA GLU A 121 1.36 -1.64 25.04
C GLU A 121 1.35 -3.18 25.05
N ILE A 122 0.27 -3.79 25.52
CA ILE A 122 0.10 -5.24 25.49
C ILE A 122 0.23 -5.76 24.03
N PHE A 123 -0.48 -5.14 23.10
CA PHE A 123 -0.46 -5.51 21.69
C PHE A 123 0.95 -5.37 21.08
N MET A 124 1.63 -4.26 21.37
CA MET A 124 3.01 -4.04 20.87
C MET A 124 4.00 -5.06 21.45
N ASN A 125 3.84 -5.44 22.72
CA ASN A 125 4.68 -6.46 23.33
C ASN A 125 4.45 -7.84 22.69
N GLN A 126 3.21 -8.21 22.40
CA GLN A 126 2.89 -9.43 21.65
C GLN A 126 3.50 -9.44 20.25
N ILE A 127 3.47 -8.31 19.54
CA ILE A 127 4.11 -8.21 18.21
C ILE A 127 5.63 -8.34 18.33
N ARG A 128 6.26 -7.67 19.30
CA ARG A 128 7.71 -7.73 19.51
C ARG A 128 8.18 -9.13 19.90
N GLU A 129 7.39 -9.84 20.69
CA GLU A 129 7.67 -11.21 21.09
C GLU A 129 7.53 -12.18 19.90
N GLY A 130 6.42 -12.09 19.14
CA GLY A 130 6.17 -12.95 17.99
C GLY A 130 7.04 -12.64 16.76
N TYR A 131 7.37 -11.34 16.56
CA TYR A 131 8.09 -10.84 15.38
C TYR A 131 9.17 -9.82 15.76
N PRO A 132 10.26 -10.23 16.44
CA PRO A 132 11.23 -9.30 17.04
C PRO A 132 11.92 -8.39 16.04
N LYS A 133 12.04 -8.81 14.77
CA LYS A 133 12.70 -8.03 13.70
C LYS A 133 11.75 -7.19 12.86
N ILE A 134 10.44 -7.19 13.14
CA ILE A 134 9.45 -6.53 12.26
C ILE A 134 9.75 -5.04 12.06
N LYS A 135 10.20 -4.35 13.11
CA LYS A 135 10.56 -2.93 13.03
C LYS A 135 11.76 -2.68 12.12
N GLU A 136 12.76 -3.55 12.18
CA GLU A 136 13.94 -3.46 11.33
C GLU A 136 13.60 -3.70 9.86
N MET A 137 12.58 -4.50 9.58
CA MET A 137 12.12 -4.81 8.23
C MET A 137 11.18 -3.76 7.67
N GLN A 138 10.75 -2.77 8.45
CA GLN A 138 9.91 -1.67 7.98
C GLN A 138 10.71 -0.73 7.06
N ILE A 139 10.09 -0.38 5.92
CA ILE A 139 10.56 0.68 5.04
C ILE A 139 9.50 1.79 5.04
N LYS A 140 9.97 3.04 5.06
CA LYS A 140 9.16 4.25 4.88
C LYS A 140 9.81 5.11 3.83
N GLY A 141 8.99 5.77 3.00
CA GLY A 141 9.48 6.77 2.06
C GLY A 141 9.91 8.06 2.78
N SER A 142 10.79 8.80 2.14
CA SER A 142 11.23 10.12 2.60
C SER A 142 10.08 11.12 2.68
N GLU A 143 9.04 10.93 1.87
CA GLU A 143 7.85 11.78 1.80
C GLU A 143 6.59 10.96 1.51
N ASN A 144 5.42 11.54 1.79
CA ASN A 144 4.11 11.04 1.35
C ASN A 144 3.35 12.19 0.66
N PRO A 145 3.59 12.42 -0.64
CA PRO A 145 3.07 13.59 -1.33
C PRO A 145 1.56 13.55 -1.51
N ASN A 146 0.95 14.73 -1.48
CA ASN A 146 -0.43 14.90 -1.92
C ASN A 146 -0.46 14.94 -3.45
N LEU A 147 -0.92 13.86 -4.08
CA LEU A 147 -0.99 13.71 -5.53
C LEU A 147 -2.41 13.96 -6.08
N LEU A 148 -3.31 14.56 -5.31
CA LEU A 148 -4.61 14.97 -5.80
C LEU A 148 -4.50 16.18 -6.75
N PRO A 149 -5.37 16.28 -7.77
CA PRO A 149 -5.45 17.44 -8.63
C PRO A 149 -5.70 18.74 -7.84
N LYS A 150 -5.27 19.86 -8.40
CA LYS A 150 -5.58 21.18 -7.82
C LYS A 150 -7.09 21.39 -7.75
N GLY A 151 -7.57 21.91 -6.64
CA GLY A 151 -9.01 22.13 -6.40
C GLY A 151 -9.74 20.87 -5.95
N ALA A 152 -9.04 19.79 -5.67
CA ALA A 152 -9.64 18.60 -5.06
C ALA A 152 -10.18 18.93 -3.66
N ILE A 153 -11.32 18.36 -3.33
CA ILE A 153 -11.96 18.40 -2.02
C ILE A 153 -11.92 16.99 -1.43
N THR A 154 -11.43 16.86 -0.21
CA THR A 154 -11.34 15.58 0.48
C THR A 154 -12.14 15.61 1.78
N VAL A 155 -13.00 14.62 1.95
CA VAL A 155 -13.86 14.48 3.13
C VAL A 155 -13.65 13.10 3.73
N ARG A 156 -13.51 13.04 5.04
CA ARG A 156 -13.50 11.78 5.78
C ARG A 156 -14.63 11.78 6.80
N MET A 157 -15.45 10.75 6.77
CA MET A 157 -16.54 10.59 7.71
C MET A 157 -16.19 9.46 8.68
N HIS A 158 -16.15 9.77 9.98
CA HIS A 158 -16.04 8.79 11.05
C HIS A 158 -17.41 8.57 11.68
N SER A 159 -17.80 7.32 11.87
CA SER A 159 -19.10 6.98 12.42
C SER A 159 -19.10 5.57 13.02
N VAL A 160 -20.26 5.18 13.48
CA VAL A 160 -20.56 3.81 13.93
C VAL A 160 -21.40 3.11 12.85
N GLY A 161 -21.12 1.84 12.62
CA GLY A 161 -21.85 1.03 11.64
C GLY A 161 -23.36 1.00 11.95
N GLY A 162 -24.16 1.33 10.95
CA GLY A 162 -25.61 1.47 11.06
C GLY A 162 -26.12 2.91 11.22
N TRP A 163 -25.25 3.90 11.41
CA TRP A 163 -25.65 5.31 11.56
C TRP A 163 -25.73 6.10 10.24
N GLY A 164 -25.58 5.42 9.12
CA GLY A 164 -25.84 6.01 7.80
C GLY A 164 -24.67 6.75 7.16
N ALA A 165 -23.49 6.82 7.75
CA ALA A 165 -22.33 7.55 7.19
C ALA A 165 -21.96 7.11 5.77
N ILE A 166 -22.01 5.79 5.50
CA ILE A 166 -21.72 5.25 4.16
C ILE A 166 -22.75 5.75 3.13
N THR A 167 -24.04 5.76 3.50
CA THR A 167 -25.12 6.24 2.62
C THR A 167 -24.99 7.74 2.39
N THR A 168 -24.74 8.52 3.45
CA THR A 168 -24.52 9.96 3.37
C THR A 168 -23.31 10.28 2.50
N GLY A 169 -22.20 9.56 2.69
CA GLY A 169 -20.98 9.71 1.89
C GLY A 169 -21.19 9.39 0.41
N LYS A 170 -21.97 8.34 0.10
CA LYS A 170 -22.34 8.01 -1.29
C LYS A 170 -23.21 9.08 -1.91
N ASN A 171 -24.22 9.58 -1.19
CA ASN A 171 -25.08 10.66 -1.68
C ASN A 171 -24.27 11.94 -1.96
N LEU A 172 -23.36 12.30 -1.05
CA LEU A 172 -22.47 13.44 -1.27
C LEU A 172 -21.57 13.23 -2.51
N ALA A 173 -21.02 12.03 -2.69
CA ALA A 173 -20.21 11.67 -3.87
C ALA A 173 -21.00 11.84 -5.17
N VAL A 174 -22.23 11.30 -5.23
CA VAL A 174 -23.14 11.45 -6.39
C VAL A 174 -23.47 12.91 -6.64
N THR A 175 -23.81 13.66 -5.60
CA THR A 175 -24.14 15.08 -5.71
C THR A 175 -22.96 15.89 -6.28
N LEU A 176 -21.74 15.67 -5.81
CA LEU A 176 -20.55 16.36 -6.33
C LEU A 176 -20.27 15.99 -7.80
N ASN A 177 -20.50 14.75 -8.18
CA ASN A 177 -20.35 14.33 -9.57
C ASN A 177 -21.43 14.94 -10.46
N GLU A 178 -22.71 14.83 -10.08
CA GLU A 178 -23.83 15.28 -10.91
C GLU A 178 -23.93 16.82 -11.03
N LEU A 179 -23.67 17.55 -9.93
CA LEU A 179 -23.80 19.02 -9.94
C LEU A 179 -22.53 19.72 -10.41
N LEU A 180 -21.35 19.19 -10.10
CA LEU A 180 -20.08 19.85 -10.40
C LEU A 180 -19.29 19.15 -11.52
N GLY A 181 -19.70 17.97 -11.95
CA GLY A 181 -18.97 17.17 -12.92
C GLY A 181 -17.62 16.65 -12.40
N TYR A 182 -17.44 16.58 -11.08
CA TYR A 182 -16.18 16.17 -10.47
C TYR A 182 -15.94 14.67 -10.62
N ASP A 183 -14.67 14.30 -10.84
CA ASP A 183 -14.22 12.92 -10.69
C ASP A 183 -14.20 12.53 -9.22
N ILE A 184 -14.67 11.32 -8.92
CA ILE A 184 -14.90 10.85 -7.55
C ILE A 184 -14.08 9.59 -7.27
N LYS A 185 -13.39 9.58 -6.12
CA LYS A 185 -12.88 8.36 -5.49
C LYS A 185 -13.46 8.24 -4.09
N ALA A 186 -14.08 7.09 -3.82
CA ALA A 186 -14.77 6.87 -2.57
C ALA A 186 -14.47 5.46 -2.03
N ASN A 187 -13.91 5.39 -0.83
CA ASN A 187 -13.50 4.16 -0.18
C ASN A 187 -14.18 4.00 1.19
N PRO A 188 -15.21 3.16 1.31
CA PRO A 188 -15.76 2.80 2.61
C PRO A 188 -14.84 1.82 3.33
N LYS A 189 -14.59 2.05 4.62
CA LYS A 189 -13.85 1.16 5.52
C LYS A 189 -14.72 0.78 6.70
N TYR A 190 -15.01 -0.50 6.78
CA TYR A 190 -15.78 -1.09 7.88
C TYR A 190 -15.24 -2.48 8.22
N GLY A 191 -15.42 -2.89 9.48
CA GLY A 191 -15.05 -4.23 9.93
C GLY A 191 -15.97 -5.32 9.38
N SER A 192 -15.70 -6.57 9.74
CA SER A 192 -16.53 -7.74 9.41
C SER A 192 -17.97 -7.62 9.96
N GLU A 193 -18.11 -6.95 11.10
CA GLU A 193 -19.41 -6.63 11.70
C GLU A 193 -19.91 -5.28 11.20
N LYS A 194 -21.10 -5.27 10.62
CA LYS A 194 -21.68 -4.07 9.99
C LYS A 194 -22.38 -3.12 10.96
N LYS A 195 -22.70 -3.55 12.18
CA LYS A 195 -23.41 -2.74 13.19
C LYS A 195 -22.55 -2.55 14.43
N GLY A 196 -22.57 -1.33 14.99
CA GLY A 196 -21.95 -1.03 16.27
C GLY A 196 -20.42 -0.89 16.25
N GLN A 197 -19.76 -1.14 15.12
CA GLN A 197 -18.31 -1.00 15.00
C GLN A 197 -17.91 0.31 14.31
N PRO A 198 -16.72 0.85 14.60
CA PRO A 198 -16.22 2.04 13.93
C PRO A 198 -16.20 1.86 12.41
N THR A 199 -16.71 2.86 11.72
CA THR A 199 -16.81 2.90 10.27
C THR A 199 -16.22 4.20 9.76
N THR A 200 -15.42 4.15 8.71
CA THR A 200 -14.84 5.34 8.08
C THR A 200 -15.20 5.36 6.60
N TYR A 201 -15.54 6.52 6.09
CA TYR A 201 -15.76 6.73 4.66
C TYR A 201 -14.81 7.82 4.17
N TYR A 202 -14.02 7.49 3.16
CA TYR A 202 -13.09 8.39 2.50
C TYR A 202 -13.69 8.85 1.19
N LEU A 203 -13.74 10.15 0.96
CA LEU A 203 -14.22 10.75 -0.27
C LEU A 203 -13.21 11.76 -0.78
N SER A 204 -12.80 11.60 -2.03
CA SER A 204 -12.03 12.60 -2.77
C SER A 204 -12.81 12.96 -4.02
N ALA A 205 -12.99 14.25 -4.26
CA ALA A 205 -13.66 14.81 -5.42
C ALA A 205 -12.77 15.87 -6.06
N ALA A 206 -12.61 15.86 -7.37
CA ALA A 206 -11.74 16.81 -8.06
C ALA A 206 -12.30 17.22 -9.43
N PRO A 207 -12.01 18.46 -9.91
CA PRO A 207 -12.41 18.90 -11.24
C PRO A 207 -11.69 18.14 -12.38
N GLU A 208 -10.56 17.51 -12.07
CA GLU A 208 -9.77 16.70 -12.98
C GLU A 208 -9.71 15.24 -12.53
N PRO A 209 -9.41 14.27 -13.45
CA PRO A 209 -9.34 12.86 -13.11
C PRO A 209 -8.35 12.55 -11.98
N ILE A 210 -8.82 11.88 -10.94
CA ILE A 210 -8.04 11.42 -9.81
C ILE A 210 -7.35 10.11 -10.19
N LYS A 211 -6.04 10.11 -10.30
CA LYS A 211 -5.23 8.95 -10.73
C LYS A 211 -4.87 8.00 -9.57
N ILE A 212 -5.14 8.40 -8.33
CA ILE A 212 -4.81 7.63 -7.12
C ILE A 212 -6.09 7.05 -6.55
N ASN A 213 -6.02 5.77 -6.17
CA ASN A 213 -7.12 5.08 -5.51
C ASN A 213 -6.62 4.43 -4.21
N CYS A 214 -6.61 5.20 -3.13
CA CYS A 214 -6.28 4.73 -1.78
C CYS A 214 -7.12 5.45 -0.73
N GLU A 215 -7.08 4.98 0.52
CA GLU A 215 -7.59 5.71 1.68
C GLU A 215 -6.77 7.00 1.84
N TYR A 216 -7.31 8.12 1.40
CA TYR A 216 -6.56 9.36 1.37
C TYR A 216 -6.41 9.96 2.76
N HIS A 217 -5.17 10.20 3.18
CA HIS A 217 -4.88 10.68 4.53
C HIS A 217 -5.00 12.21 4.66
N PHE A 218 -4.77 12.96 3.58
CA PHE A 218 -4.88 14.43 3.61
C PHE A 218 -6.33 14.84 3.37
N VAL A 219 -6.99 15.41 4.38
CA VAL A 219 -8.42 15.74 4.30
C VAL A 219 -8.69 17.22 4.60
N ASP A 220 -9.63 17.80 3.86
CA ASP A 220 -10.09 19.17 4.06
C ASP A 220 -11.16 19.25 5.14
N ALA A 221 -12.02 18.22 5.22
CA ALA A 221 -13.07 18.16 6.22
C ALA A 221 -13.19 16.75 6.84
N VAL A 222 -13.40 16.71 8.14
CA VAL A 222 -13.74 15.50 8.88
C VAL A 222 -15.13 15.69 9.48
N LEU A 223 -16.03 14.76 9.18
CA LEU A 223 -17.38 14.74 9.71
C LEU A 223 -17.52 13.56 10.66
N SER A 224 -18.01 13.81 11.89
CA SER A 224 -18.27 12.73 12.84
C SER A 224 -19.56 12.97 13.65
N PRO A 225 -20.62 12.20 13.37
CA PRO A 225 -21.81 12.18 14.24
C PRO A 225 -21.55 11.42 15.56
N ASP A 226 -20.43 10.73 15.68
CA ASP A 226 -20.10 9.95 16.87
C ASP A 226 -19.40 10.82 17.92
N PRO A 227 -20.02 11.11 19.06
CA PRO A 227 -19.42 11.93 20.13
C PRO A 227 -18.23 11.24 20.80
N ASN A 228 -18.09 9.91 20.65
CA ASN A 228 -17.02 9.10 21.24
C ASN A 228 -15.89 8.77 20.26
N VAL A 229 -15.86 9.41 19.09
CA VAL A 229 -14.92 9.10 18.01
C VAL A 229 -13.46 9.07 18.46
N PHE A 230 -13.06 9.97 19.37
CA PHE A 230 -11.69 10.01 19.91
C PHE A 230 -11.34 8.84 20.83
N GLY A 231 -12.33 8.10 21.30
CA GLY A 231 -12.11 6.90 22.13
C GLY A 231 -11.62 5.69 21.33
N HIS A 232 -11.86 5.65 20.03
CA HIS A 232 -11.56 4.47 19.19
C HIS A 232 -10.81 4.81 17.89
N SER A 233 -10.70 6.08 17.51
CA SER A 233 -9.97 6.52 16.32
C SER A 233 -9.27 7.87 16.57
N ASN A 234 -8.40 8.26 15.63
CA ASN A 234 -7.85 9.60 15.56
C ASN A 234 -8.44 10.33 14.35
N PRO A 235 -9.59 11.01 14.49
CA PRO A 235 -10.24 11.68 13.37
C PRO A 235 -9.44 12.87 12.83
N LEU A 236 -8.53 13.45 13.62
CA LEU A 236 -7.72 14.59 13.20
C LEU A 236 -6.46 14.18 12.41
N PHE A 237 -6.17 12.88 12.33
CA PHE A 237 -5.01 12.43 11.56
C PHE A 237 -5.11 12.85 10.10
N GLY A 238 -4.12 13.59 9.59
CA GLY A 238 -4.08 14.07 8.21
C GLY A 238 -5.07 15.20 7.88
N LEU A 239 -5.76 15.79 8.87
CA LEU A 239 -6.52 17.01 8.65
C LEU A 239 -5.54 18.12 8.28
N LYS A 240 -5.79 18.77 7.14
CA LYS A 240 -4.93 19.84 6.63
C LYS A 240 -5.02 21.09 7.50
N GLU A 241 -4.01 21.94 7.43
CA GLU A 241 -4.09 23.28 8.00
C GLU A 241 -5.25 24.05 7.38
N GLY A 242 -6.06 24.69 8.22
CA GLY A 242 -7.32 25.33 7.80
C GLY A 242 -8.48 24.35 7.53
N GLY A 243 -8.26 23.04 7.69
CA GLY A 243 -9.32 22.04 7.56
C GLY A 243 -10.31 22.09 8.71
N VAL A 244 -11.50 21.50 8.49
CA VAL A 244 -12.66 21.59 9.40
C VAL A 244 -12.98 20.23 9.99
N PHE A 245 -13.22 20.17 11.31
CA PHE A 245 -13.80 19.04 12.02
C PHE A 245 -15.19 19.40 12.53
N ILE A 246 -16.21 18.57 12.20
CA ILE A 246 -17.62 18.76 12.54
C ILE A 246 -18.15 17.50 13.22
#